data_38ea44759ff732318bcc70026873303b
#
_entry.id   38ea44759ff732318bcc70026873303b
#
_cell.length_a   1.000
_cell.length_b   1.000
_cell.length_c   1.000
_cell.angle_alpha   90.00
_cell.angle_beta   90.00
_cell.angle_gamma   90.00
#
_symmetry.space_group_name_H-M   'P 1'
#
loop_
_entity.id
_entity.type
_entity.pdbx_description
1 polymer ?
#
loop_
_entity_poly.entity_id
_entity_poly.type
_entity_poly.pdbx_seq_one_letter_code
_entity_poly.pdbx_strand_id
1 'polypeptide(L)'
;IQKLKFNKGELANAKKELKKKNQFMIFGLIFLSWMPYFLIYYPGLIYGDSMGSIYQTVYHLNLSNHHPVFYTIFIAICLKIGYIFSDINAGCAIYTLIQMLYISGLLTYIVSWMYNKGISKILCCFTVIFFAGTATFPQHAISMWKDPIFSITLVYYSLKLYDYIISDGKIEEKERLYWVKLTISMLIISLTRNNGIYILMLSFLSLVILTIKNIKLSKKIYFTHILSIVFIILLTGPGYDILGIQKDKVEFLCNECCWF
;
A
#
# COMPACT_ATOMS: atom_id res chain seq x y z
N ILE A 1 7.77 -26.13 24.56
CA ILE A 1 7.74 -25.13 23.47
C ILE A 1 8.78 -25.59 22.46
N GLN A 2 8.32 -26.33 21.42
CA GLN A 2 9.18 -26.75 20.31
C GLN A 2 9.80 -25.52 19.67
N LYS A 3 11.14 -25.42 19.68
CA LYS A 3 11.88 -24.52 18.82
C LYS A 3 11.38 -24.76 17.39
N LEU A 4 10.72 -23.80 16.80
CA LEU A 4 10.54 -23.72 15.34
C LEU A 4 11.96 -23.64 14.74
N LYS A 5 12.61 -24.78 14.59
CA LYS A 5 13.77 -24.92 13.73
C LYS A 5 13.25 -24.79 12.29
N PHE A 6 13.07 -23.56 11.84
CA PHE A 6 13.04 -23.32 10.42
C PHE A 6 14.32 -23.91 9.82
N ASN A 7 14.16 -24.84 8.92
CA ASN A 7 15.26 -25.56 8.32
C ASN A 7 16.08 -24.56 7.46
N LYS A 8 17.04 -23.89 8.13
CA LYS A 8 17.90 -22.84 7.53
C LYS A 8 18.67 -23.34 6.29
N GLY A 9 18.81 -24.66 6.13
CA GLY A 9 19.55 -25.27 5.02
C GLY A 9 18.80 -25.29 3.69
N GLU A 10 17.48 -25.45 3.68
CA GLU A 10 16.70 -25.54 2.44
C GLU A 10 16.46 -24.17 1.80
N LEU A 11 16.31 -23.11 2.61
CA LEU A 11 16.13 -21.74 2.11
C LEU A 11 17.43 -21.10 1.56
N ALA A 12 18.60 -21.62 1.94
CA ALA A 12 19.89 -21.08 1.48
C ALA A 12 20.26 -21.53 0.05
N ASN A 13 19.69 -22.61 -0.46
CA ASN A 13 20.06 -23.18 -1.76
C ASN A 13 19.22 -22.72 -2.95
N ALA A 14 18.14 -21.96 -2.75
CA ALA A 14 17.29 -21.48 -3.83
C ALA A 14 17.60 -20.02 -4.21
N LYS A 15 18.83 -19.74 -4.62
CA LYS A 15 19.19 -18.44 -5.26
C LYS A 15 18.74 -18.42 -6.73
N LYS A 16 17.45 -18.51 -7.01
CA LYS A 16 16.93 -18.18 -8.34
C LYS A 16 16.17 -16.86 -8.23
N GLU A 17 16.85 -15.75 -8.50
CA GLU A 17 16.18 -14.47 -8.67
C GLU A 17 15.39 -14.48 -10.00
N LEU A 18 14.14 -14.05 -9.96
CA LEU A 18 13.34 -13.90 -11.17
C LEU A 18 13.94 -12.79 -12.03
N LYS A 19 14.29 -13.11 -13.28
CA LYS A 19 14.89 -12.15 -14.22
C LYS A 19 13.98 -10.91 -14.38
N LYS A 20 14.56 -9.71 -14.45
CA LYS A 20 13.81 -8.46 -14.64
C LYS A 20 12.87 -8.50 -15.84
N LYS A 21 13.28 -9.12 -16.96
CA LYS A 21 12.42 -9.32 -18.14
C LYS A 21 11.12 -10.06 -17.79
N ASN A 22 11.22 -11.11 -16.98
CA ASN A 22 10.04 -11.90 -16.58
C ASN A 22 9.15 -11.12 -15.59
N GLN A 23 9.75 -10.31 -14.71
CA GLN A 23 8.99 -9.42 -13.82
C GLN A 23 8.20 -8.41 -14.65
N PHE A 24 8.83 -7.79 -15.66
CA PHE A 24 8.14 -6.85 -16.53
C PHE A 24 7.03 -7.50 -17.35
N MET A 25 7.24 -8.75 -17.79
CA MET A 25 6.22 -9.53 -18.49
C MET A 25 5.01 -9.84 -17.61
N ILE A 26 5.25 -10.26 -16.35
CA ILE A 26 4.18 -10.53 -15.37
C ILE A 26 3.40 -9.24 -15.09
N PHE A 27 4.10 -8.13 -14.85
CA PHE A 27 3.50 -6.82 -14.65
C PHE A 27 2.59 -6.43 -15.83
N GLY A 28 3.12 -6.51 -17.05
CA GLY A 28 2.37 -6.19 -18.27
C GLY A 28 1.14 -7.08 -18.44
N LEU A 29 1.28 -8.37 -18.14
CA LEU A 29 0.18 -9.33 -18.25
C LEU A 29 -0.96 -8.98 -17.26
N ILE A 30 -0.65 -8.73 -15.99
CA ILE A 30 -1.64 -8.35 -14.97
C ILE A 30 -2.27 -7.01 -15.34
N PHE A 31 -1.46 -6.00 -15.64
CA PHE A 31 -1.95 -4.65 -15.94
C PHE A 31 -2.84 -4.63 -17.21
N LEU A 32 -2.39 -5.27 -18.29
CA LEU A 32 -3.14 -5.31 -19.54
C LEU A 32 -4.43 -6.14 -19.44
N SER A 33 -4.45 -7.20 -18.62
CA SER A 33 -5.68 -7.96 -18.38
C SER A 33 -6.77 -7.14 -17.68
N TRP A 34 -6.40 -6.09 -16.97
CA TRP A 34 -7.32 -5.17 -16.29
C TRP A 34 -7.79 -4.00 -17.16
N MET A 35 -7.08 -3.72 -18.28
CA MET A 35 -7.43 -2.60 -19.16
C MET A 35 -8.87 -2.67 -19.73
N PRO A 36 -9.43 -3.85 -20.11
CA PRO A 36 -10.82 -3.92 -20.53
C PRO A 36 -11.80 -3.40 -19.47
N TYR A 37 -11.57 -3.73 -18.19
CA TYR A 37 -12.39 -3.22 -17.08
C TYR A 37 -12.28 -1.70 -16.95
N PHE A 38 -11.07 -1.15 -17.03
CA PHE A 38 -10.87 0.30 -17.00
C PHE A 38 -11.58 1.00 -18.17
N LEU A 39 -11.51 0.45 -19.37
CA LEU A 39 -12.15 1.04 -20.54
C LEU A 39 -13.68 1.01 -20.46
N ILE A 40 -14.26 -0.08 -19.94
CA ILE A 40 -15.73 -0.22 -19.77
C ILE A 40 -16.24 0.74 -18.68
N TYR A 41 -15.50 0.88 -17.59
CA TYR A 41 -15.89 1.69 -16.43
C TYR A 41 -15.14 3.04 -16.37
N TYR A 42 -14.73 3.56 -17.53
CA TYR A 42 -14.04 4.85 -17.59
C TYR A 42 -14.88 5.96 -16.93
N PRO A 43 -14.30 6.81 -16.08
CA PRO A 43 -12.87 6.99 -15.71
C PRO A 43 -12.41 6.12 -14.52
N GLY A 44 -13.17 5.15 -14.11
CA GLY A 44 -13.04 4.30 -12.94
C GLY A 44 -14.31 4.29 -12.11
N LEU A 45 -14.37 3.43 -11.08
CA LEU A 45 -15.50 3.33 -10.17
C LEU A 45 -15.31 4.36 -9.03
N ILE A 46 -16.25 5.29 -8.91
CA ILE A 46 -16.24 6.32 -7.87
C ILE A 46 -17.21 5.91 -6.77
N TYR A 47 -16.69 5.69 -5.56
CA TYR A 47 -17.50 5.36 -4.38
C TYR A 47 -17.72 6.59 -3.49
N GLY A 48 -18.60 6.48 -2.49
CA GLY A 48 -18.99 7.57 -1.61
C GLY A 48 -17.80 8.31 -0.95
N ASP A 49 -16.82 7.55 -0.44
CA ASP A 49 -15.59 8.11 0.15
C ASP A 49 -14.82 8.99 -0.84
N SER A 50 -14.70 8.54 -2.08
CA SER A 50 -14.00 9.27 -3.14
C SER A 50 -14.78 10.51 -3.56
N MET A 51 -16.10 10.38 -3.62
CA MET A 51 -16.99 11.49 -3.94
C MET A 51 -16.80 12.63 -2.94
N GLY A 52 -16.78 12.33 -1.63
CA GLY A 52 -16.50 13.33 -0.59
C GLY A 52 -15.16 14.04 -0.79
N SER A 53 -14.10 13.31 -1.12
CA SER A 53 -12.77 13.89 -1.40
C SER A 53 -12.76 14.72 -2.69
N ILE A 54 -13.48 14.29 -3.74
CA ILE A 54 -13.65 15.06 -4.99
C ILE A 54 -14.39 16.36 -4.71
N TYR A 55 -15.49 16.32 -3.95
CA TYR A 55 -16.26 17.50 -3.55
C TYR A 55 -15.40 18.52 -2.79
N GLN A 56 -14.63 18.07 -1.78
CA GLN A 56 -13.72 18.95 -1.05
C GLN A 56 -12.73 19.65 -1.99
N THR A 57 -12.24 18.95 -3.01
CA THR A 57 -11.28 19.49 -3.97
C THR A 57 -11.92 20.46 -4.95
N VAL A 58 -13.06 20.09 -5.55
CA VAL A 58 -13.71 20.87 -6.61
C VAL A 58 -14.31 22.16 -6.08
N TYR A 59 -14.93 22.11 -4.90
CA TYR A 59 -15.56 23.28 -4.28
C TYR A 59 -14.64 24.05 -3.35
N HIS A 60 -13.33 23.73 -3.32
CA HIS A 60 -12.32 24.38 -2.47
C HIS A 60 -12.74 24.43 -0.98
N LEU A 61 -13.39 23.37 -0.51
CA LEU A 61 -13.81 23.27 0.88
C LEU A 61 -12.59 23.07 1.80
N ASN A 62 -12.75 23.42 3.07
CA ASN A 62 -11.74 23.12 4.06
C ASN A 62 -11.49 21.62 4.13
N LEU A 63 -10.21 21.22 4.12
CA LEU A 63 -9.86 19.82 4.26
C LEU A 63 -10.33 19.30 5.62
N SER A 64 -11.03 18.17 5.63
CA SER A 64 -11.40 17.46 6.84
C SER A 64 -10.65 16.13 6.96
N ASN A 65 -10.43 15.67 8.19
CA ASN A 65 -9.79 14.38 8.46
C ASN A 65 -10.81 13.21 8.51
N HIS A 66 -12.02 13.41 8.00
CA HIS A 66 -13.02 12.34 7.86
C HIS A 66 -12.47 11.22 6.97
N HIS A 67 -11.93 11.60 5.83
CA HIS A 67 -11.09 10.72 5.02
C HIS A 67 -9.62 11.11 5.24
N PRO A 68 -8.66 10.15 5.12
CA PRO A 68 -7.25 10.49 5.26
C PRO A 68 -6.87 11.64 4.33
N VAL A 69 -6.34 12.72 4.92
CA VAL A 69 -6.03 13.96 4.18
C VAL A 69 -5.10 13.71 3.00
N PHE A 70 -4.13 12.82 3.18
CA PHE A 70 -3.22 12.42 2.11
C PHE A 70 -3.95 11.84 0.89
N TYR A 71 -5.00 11.04 1.12
CA TYR A 71 -5.84 10.50 0.06
C TYR A 71 -6.56 11.60 -0.71
N THR A 72 -7.15 12.56 0.01
CA THR A 72 -7.82 13.73 -0.60
C THR A 72 -6.83 14.61 -1.38
N ILE A 73 -5.62 14.85 -0.85
CA ILE A 73 -4.56 15.58 -1.55
C ILE A 73 -4.13 14.85 -2.82
N PHE A 74 -3.99 13.53 -2.76
CA PHE A 74 -3.63 12.73 -3.94
C PHE A 74 -4.69 12.82 -5.04
N ILE A 75 -5.98 12.73 -4.68
CA ILE A 75 -7.09 12.98 -5.62
C ILE A 75 -6.98 14.40 -6.18
N ALA A 76 -6.76 15.42 -5.33
CA ALA A 76 -6.65 16.81 -5.76
C ALA A 76 -5.54 17.02 -6.80
N ILE A 77 -4.38 16.39 -6.61
CA ILE A 77 -3.28 16.45 -7.57
C ILE A 77 -3.69 15.81 -8.90
N CYS A 78 -4.32 14.63 -8.87
CA CYS A 78 -4.79 13.96 -10.08
C CYS A 78 -5.85 14.80 -10.83
N LEU A 79 -6.80 15.40 -10.11
CA LEU A 79 -7.81 16.27 -10.69
C LEU A 79 -7.19 17.53 -11.32
N LYS A 80 -6.24 18.19 -10.65
CA LYS A 80 -5.52 19.35 -11.22
C LYS A 80 -4.81 18.98 -12.53
N ILE A 81 -4.15 17.82 -12.57
CA ILE A 81 -3.51 17.35 -13.80
C ILE A 81 -4.58 17.08 -14.87
N GLY A 82 -5.70 16.45 -14.51
CA GLY A 82 -6.80 16.16 -15.42
C GLY A 82 -7.37 17.43 -16.06
N TYR A 83 -7.58 18.49 -15.28
CA TYR A 83 -8.04 19.79 -15.79
C TYR A 83 -7.08 20.45 -16.79
N ILE A 84 -5.78 20.18 -16.71
CA ILE A 84 -4.81 20.67 -17.71
C ILE A 84 -5.04 20.00 -19.07
N PHE A 85 -5.47 18.73 -19.08
CA PHE A 85 -5.66 17.96 -20.31
C PHE A 85 -7.09 18.04 -20.85
N SER A 86 -8.12 18.06 -19.99
CA SER A 86 -9.53 18.02 -20.41
C SER A 86 -10.48 18.43 -19.29
N ASP A 87 -10.78 17.52 -18.35
CA ASP A 87 -11.85 17.65 -17.35
C ASP A 87 -11.62 16.82 -16.08
N ILE A 88 -12.64 16.80 -15.21
CA ILE A 88 -12.66 15.97 -13.99
C ILE A 88 -12.48 14.49 -14.31
N ASN A 89 -13.10 13.97 -15.38
CA ASN A 89 -13.02 12.55 -15.71
C ASN A 89 -11.58 12.17 -16.07
N ALA A 90 -10.85 13.04 -16.78
CA ALA A 90 -9.43 12.83 -17.05
C ALA A 90 -8.63 12.73 -15.72
N GLY A 91 -8.95 13.56 -14.74
CA GLY A 91 -8.32 13.50 -13.41
C GLY A 91 -8.62 12.20 -12.67
N CYS A 92 -9.87 11.74 -12.67
CA CYS A 92 -10.26 10.45 -12.10
C CYS A 92 -9.57 9.29 -12.82
N ALA A 93 -9.47 9.34 -14.15
CA ALA A 93 -8.77 8.33 -14.94
C ALA A 93 -7.27 8.27 -14.60
N ILE A 94 -6.62 9.42 -14.41
CA ILE A 94 -5.22 9.50 -13.98
C ILE A 94 -5.04 8.81 -12.61
N TYR A 95 -5.91 9.13 -11.64
CA TYR A 95 -5.88 8.46 -10.34
C TYR A 95 -5.99 6.94 -10.50
N THR A 96 -6.99 6.49 -11.26
CA THR A 96 -7.29 5.06 -11.49
C THR A 96 -6.10 4.35 -12.14
N LEU A 97 -5.49 4.95 -13.17
CA LEU A 97 -4.32 4.38 -13.84
C LEU A 97 -3.11 4.28 -12.90
N ILE A 98 -2.84 5.31 -12.10
CA ILE A 98 -1.75 5.26 -11.11
C ILE A 98 -2.00 4.15 -10.09
N GLN A 99 -3.23 4.01 -9.60
CA GLN A 99 -3.61 2.94 -8.68
C GLN A 99 -3.43 1.55 -9.32
N MET A 100 -3.89 1.35 -10.56
CA MET A 100 -3.71 0.10 -11.31
C MET A 100 -2.23 -0.25 -11.49
N LEU A 101 -1.39 0.74 -11.87
CA LEU A 101 0.07 0.56 -11.99
C LEU A 101 0.70 0.17 -10.65
N TYR A 102 0.30 0.83 -9.58
CA TYR A 102 0.82 0.54 -8.24
C TYR A 102 0.46 -0.87 -7.78
N ILE A 103 -0.82 -1.25 -7.89
CA ILE A 103 -1.29 -2.57 -7.44
C ILE A 103 -0.67 -3.68 -8.30
N SER A 104 -0.67 -3.57 -9.63
CA SER A 104 -0.06 -4.57 -10.51
C SER A 104 1.45 -4.72 -10.28
N GLY A 105 2.13 -3.61 -9.95
CA GLY A 105 3.55 -3.62 -9.56
C GLY A 105 3.79 -4.40 -8.28
N LEU A 106 3.00 -4.19 -7.23
CA LEU A 106 3.15 -4.92 -5.97
C LEU A 106 2.72 -6.38 -6.08
N LEU A 107 1.69 -6.71 -6.87
CA LEU A 107 1.34 -8.11 -7.16
C LEU A 107 2.46 -8.83 -7.91
N THR A 108 3.11 -8.15 -8.85
CA THR A 108 4.31 -8.69 -9.53
C THR A 108 5.45 -8.92 -8.54
N TYR A 109 5.63 -8.02 -7.58
CA TYR A 109 6.61 -8.22 -6.50
C TYR A 109 6.27 -9.47 -5.67
N ILE A 110 5.00 -9.69 -5.32
CA ILE A 110 4.56 -10.88 -4.57
C ILE A 110 4.92 -12.16 -5.32
N VAL A 111 4.60 -12.25 -6.63
CA VAL A 111 4.94 -13.41 -7.46
C VAL A 111 6.46 -13.61 -7.54
N SER A 112 7.22 -12.51 -7.71
CA SER A 112 8.68 -12.55 -7.73
C SER A 112 9.24 -13.05 -6.40
N TRP A 113 8.69 -12.58 -5.29
CA TRP A 113 9.03 -13.02 -3.95
C TRP A 113 8.77 -14.52 -3.75
N MET A 114 7.60 -15.00 -4.17
CA MET A 114 7.24 -16.43 -4.13
C MET A 114 8.27 -17.27 -4.89
N TYR A 115 8.59 -16.87 -6.13
CA TYR A 115 9.59 -17.56 -6.95
C TYR A 115 10.98 -17.58 -6.32
N ASN A 116 11.41 -16.43 -5.75
CA ASN A 116 12.71 -16.30 -5.09
C ASN A 116 12.80 -17.11 -3.79
N LYS A 117 11.65 -17.44 -3.16
CA LYS A 117 11.55 -18.37 -2.02
C LYS A 117 11.52 -19.85 -2.42
N GLY A 118 11.66 -20.15 -3.70
CA GLY A 118 11.70 -21.53 -4.20
C GLY A 118 10.33 -22.16 -4.45
N ILE A 119 9.26 -21.37 -4.42
CA ILE A 119 7.92 -21.86 -4.79
C ILE A 119 7.92 -22.29 -6.25
N SER A 120 7.22 -23.39 -6.56
CA SER A 120 7.19 -23.98 -7.89
C SER A 120 6.73 -22.98 -8.95
N LYS A 121 7.29 -23.05 -10.15
CA LYS A 121 6.88 -22.19 -11.28
C LYS A 121 5.40 -22.33 -11.61
N ILE A 122 4.87 -23.56 -11.49
CA ILE A 122 3.47 -23.86 -11.75
C ILE A 122 2.59 -23.03 -10.80
N LEU A 123 2.88 -23.03 -9.50
CA LEU A 123 2.12 -22.27 -8.52
C LEU A 123 2.25 -20.75 -8.76
N CYS A 124 3.45 -20.27 -9.11
CA CYS A 124 3.63 -18.86 -9.49
C CYS A 124 2.79 -18.48 -10.72
N CYS A 125 2.72 -19.36 -11.75
CA CYS A 125 1.86 -19.15 -12.93
C CYS A 125 0.38 -19.12 -12.55
N PHE A 126 -0.08 -20.06 -11.71
CA PHE A 126 -1.45 -20.03 -11.19
C PHE A 126 -1.76 -18.73 -10.44
N THR A 127 -0.83 -18.24 -9.63
CA THR A 127 -0.99 -16.96 -8.92
C THR A 127 -1.11 -15.78 -9.90
N VAL A 128 -0.33 -15.76 -10.98
CA VAL A 128 -0.47 -14.73 -12.02
C VAL A 128 -1.83 -14.81 -12.71
N ILE A 129 -2.27 -16.02 -13.10
CA ILE A 129 -3.59 -16.24 -13.72
C ILE A 129 -4.71 -15.81 -12.75
N PHE A 130 -4.57 -16.12 -11.48
CA PHE A 130 -5.52 -15.71 -10.45
C PHE A 130 -5.63 -14.20 -10.33
N PHE A 131 -4.51 -13.48 -10.29
CA PHE A 131 -4.51 -12.01 -10.22
C PHE A 131 -5.03 -11.35 -11.50
N ALA A 132 -4.72 -11.93 -12.65
CA ALA A 132 -5.12 -11.40 -13.95
C ALA A 132 -6.59 -11.75 -14.30
N GLY A 133 -7.04 -12.95 -13.94
CA GLY A 133 -8.32 -13.50 -14.41
C GLY A 133 -9.48 -13.34 -13.44
N THR A 134 -9.23 -13.15 -12.12
CA THR A 134 -10.31 -12.98 -11.15
C THR A 134 -10.82 -11.54 -11.16
N ALA A 135 -12.09 -11.33 -11.48
CA ALA A 135 -12.73 -10.01 -11.64
C ALA A 135 -12.61 -9.09 -10.41
N THR A 136 -12.48 -9.66 -9.22
CA THR A 136 -12.30 -8.89 -7.97
C THR A 136 -11.06 -7.97 -8.00
N PHE A 137 -9.94 -8.44 -8.58
CA PHE A 137 -8.72 -7.62 -8.62
C PHE A 137 -8.86 -6.39 -9.51
N PRO A 138 -9.24 -6.49 -10.80
CA PRO A 138 -9.45 -5.29 -11.62
C PRO A 138 -10.54 -4.39 -11.05
N GLN A 139 -11.61 -4.93 -10.49
CA GLN A 139 -12.68 -4.14 -9.89
C GLN A 139 -12.18 -3.26 -8.74
N HIS A 140 -11.33 -3.79 -7.84
CA HIS A 140 -10.70 -3.00 -6.80
C HIS A 140 -9.59 -2.08 -7.34
N ALA A 141 -8.88 -2.50 -8.37
CA ALA A 141 -7.81 -1.70 -8.96
C ALA A 141 -8.33 -0.46 -9.70
N ILE A 142 -9.53 -0.53 -10.33
CA ILE A 142 -10.16 0.61 -10.99
C ILE A 142 -11.06 1.44 -10.07
N SER A 143 -11.25 1.01 -8.82
CA SER A 143 -12.03 1.76 -7.84
C SER A 143 -11.22 2.90 -7.27
N MET A 144 -11.73 4.11 -7.32
CA MET A 144 -11.13 5.24 -6.61
C MET A 144 -11.38 5.07 -5.11
N TRP A 145 -10.60 4.19 -4.48
CA TRP A 145 -10.74 3.85 -3.07
C TRP A 145 -9.35 3.69 -2.42
N LYS A 146 -9.24 4.13 -1.17
CA LYS A 146 -7.98 4.08 -0.40
C LYS A 146 -7.58 2.67 0.02
N ASP A 147 -8.58 1.79 0.24
CA ASP A 147 -8.37 0.46 0.81
C ASP A 147 -7.58 -0.52 -0.07
N PRO A 148 -7.70 -0.54 -1.40
CA PRO A 148 -6.84 -1.36 -2.25
C PRO A 148 -5.36 -1.01 -2.12
N ILE A 149 -5.02 0.30 -2.10
CA ILE A 149 -3.65 0.77 -1.90
C ILE A 149 -3.12 0.35 -0.53
N PHE A 150 -3.92 0.57 0.52
CA PHE A 150 -3.60 0.17 1.87
C PHE A 150 -3.32 -1.33 1.98
N SER A 151 -4.24 -2.17 1.49
CA SER A 151 -4.19 -3.62 1.63
C SER A 151 -2.97 -4.23 0.94
N ILE A 152 -2.70 -3.83 -0.32
CA ILE A 152 -1.54 -4.35 -1.05
C ILE A 152 -0.21 -3.88 -0.46
N THR A 153 -0.17 -2.65 0.05
CA THR A 153 1.01 -2.12 0.73
C THR A 153 1.28 -2.84 2.05
N LEU A 154 0.21 -3.18 2.79
CA LEU A 154 0.32 -3.97 4.02
C LEU A 154 0.91 -5.35 3.76
N VAL A 155 0.49 -6.03 2.68
CA VAL A 155 1.09 -7.30 2.27
C VAL A 155 2.57 -7.11 1.94
N TYR A 156 2.90 -6.10 1.14
CA TYR A 156 4.29 -5.78 0.78
C TYR A 156 5.17 -5.53 2.03
N TYR A 157 4.68 -4.70 2.95
CA TYR A 157 5.34 -4.40 4.22
C TYR A 157 5.58 -5.68 5.05
N SER A 158 4.56 -6.54 5.17
CA SER A 158 4.65 -7.80 5.90
C SER A 158 5.69 -8.75 5.29
N LEU A 159 5.77 -8.85 3.95
CA LEU A 159 6.79 -9.63 3.27
C LEU A 159 8.20 -9.08 3.50
N LYS A 160 8.36 -7.75 3.53
CA LYS A 160 9.64 -7.11 3.85
C LYS A 160 10.07 -7.40 5.29
N LEU A 161 9.17 -7.30 6.26
CA LEU A 161 9.48 -7.65 7.64
C LEU A 161 9.82 -9.14 7.80
N TYR A 162 9.06 -10.01 7.14
CA TYR A 162 9.34 -11.44 7.12
C TYR A 162 10.76 -11.73 6.62
N ASP A 163 11.16 -11.17 5.48
CA ASP A 163 12.49 -11.33 4.92
C ASP A 163 13.58 -10.83 5.86
N TYR A 164 13.33 -9.71 6.54
CA TYR A 164 14.26 -9.15 7.51
C TYR A 164 14.47 -10.08 8.71
N ILE A 165 13.37 -10.60 9.28
CA ILE A 165 13.41 -11.49 10.44
C ILE A 165 14.11 -12.80 10.10
N ILE A 166 13.77 -13.43 8.96
CA ILE A 166 14.36 -14.71 8.53
C ILE A 166 15.84 -14.58 8.19
N SER A 167 16.28 -13.42 7.70
CA SER A 167 17.68 -13.17 7.35
C SER A 167 18.54 -12.78 8.56
N ASP A 168 18.02 -12.74 9.78
CA ASP A 168 18.68 -12.21 10.96
C ASP A 168 19.22 -10.77 10.72
N GLY A 169 18.48 -9.96 9.96
CA GLY A 169 18.82 -8.57 9.61
C GLY A 169 19.79 -8.40 8.42
N LYS A 170 20.34 -9.48 7.88
CA LYS A 170 21.37 -9.43 6.80
C LYS A 170 20.82 -8.98 5.43
N ILE A 171 19.50 -8.87 5.26
CA ILE A 171 18.89 -8.46 4.00
C ILE A 171 19.23 -7.01 3.67
N GLU A 172 19.48 -6.15 4.67
CA GLU A 172 19.87 -4.75 4.48
C GLU A 172 21.21 -4.61 3.72
N GLU A 173 22.11 -5.57 3.90
CA GLU A 173 23.41 -5.59 3.21
C GLU A 173 23.28 -5.88 1.71
N LYS A 174 22.20 -6.59 1.32
CA LYS A 174 21.95 -7.01 -0.06
C LYS A 174 21.04 -6.04 -0.81
N GLU A 175 20.14 -5.35 -0.12
CA GLU A 175 19.15 -4.45 -0.73
C GLU A 175 19.43 -3.00 -0.30
N ARG A 176 20.19 -2.26 -1.16
CA ARG A 176 20.63 -0.88 -0.89
C ARG A 176 19.52 0.06 -0.46
N LEU A 177 18.30 -0.12 -0.99
CA LEU A 177 17.13 0.74 -0.71
C LEU A 177 16.15 0.11 0.27
N TYR A 178 16.56 -0.91 1.04
CA TYR A 178 15.68 -1.63 1.94
C TYR A 178 14.93 -0.69 2.91
N TRP A 179 15.69 0.16 3.61
CA TRP A 179 15.13 1.08 4.60
C TRP A 179 14.19 2.12 4.00
N VAL A 180 14.53 2.64 2.82
CA VAL A 180 13.68 3.60 2.09
C VAL A 180 12.35 2.94 1.71
N LYS A 181 12.37 1.74 1.16
CA LYS A 181 11.18 1.00 0.77
C LYS A 181 10.31 0.63 1.98
N LEU A 182 10.95 0.24 3.09
CA LEU A 182 10.24 -0.07 4.33
C LEU A 182 9.56 1.19 4.89
N THR A 183 10.27 2.31 4.99
CA THR A 183 9.73 3.60 5.46
C THR A 183 8.59 4.08 4.59
N ILE A 184 8.75 4.06 3.26
CA ILE A 184 7.67 4.45 2.33
C ILE A 184 6.43 3.58 2.53
N SER A 185 6.58 2.26 2.68
CA SER A 185 5.44 1.39 2.92
C SER A 185 4.73 1.69 4.25
N MET A 186 5.48 1.99 5.32
CA MET A 186 4.91 2.43 6.60
C MET A 186 4.13 3.75 6.48
N LEU A 187 4.69 4.73 5.75
CA LEU A 187 4.01 6.00 5.49
C LEU A 187 2.74 5.80 4.68
N ILE A 188 2.77 5.02 3.60
CA ILE A 188 1.57 4.76 2.79
C ILE A 188 0.48 4.09 3.64
N ILE A 189 0.80 3.06 4.44
CA ILE A 189 -0.15 2.38 5.33
C ILE A 189 -0.83 3.38 6.26
N SER A 190 -0.06 4.27 6.89
CA SER A 190 -0.61 5.20 7.90
C SER A 190 -1.30 6.42 7.29
N LEU A 191 -0.90 6.84 6.08
CA LEU A 191 -1.48 8.00 5.41
C LEU A 191 -2.69 7.64 4.54
N THR A 192 -2.88 6.37 4.20
CA THR A 192 -4.08 5.91 3.47
C THR A 192 -5.23 5.49 4.36
N ARG A 193 -4.95 5.16 5.64
CA ARG A 193 -5.99 4.88 6.65
C ARG A 193 -5.61 5.47 8.00
N ASN A 194 -6.54 6.18 8.64
CA ASN A 194 -6.32 6.76 9.97
C ASN A 194 -5.91 5.70 11.02
N ASN A 195 -6.41 4.47 10.85
CA ASN A 195 -6.06 3.34 11.73
C ASN A 195 -4.73 2.67 11.38
N GLY A 196 -4.05 3.08 10.30
CA GLY A 196 -2.78 2.49 9.86
C GLY A 196 -1.66 2.61 10.89
N ILE A 197 -1.68 3.67 11.71
CA ILE A 197 -0.70 3.86 12.78
C ILE A 197 -0.73 2.73 13.82
N TYR A 198 -1.91 2.19 14.15
CA TYR A 198 -2.03 1.08 15.10
C TYR A 198 -1.35 -0.20 14.59
N ILE A 199 -1.35 -0.41 13.27
CA ILE A 199 -0.63 -1.54 12.65
C ILE A 199 0.88 -1.37 12.85
N LEU A 200 1.41 -0.15 12.69
CA LEU A 200 2.83 0.11 12.93
C LEU A 200 3.20 -0.06 14.39
N MET A 201 2.34 0.38 15.33
CA MET A 201 2.55 0.16 16.76
C MET A 201 2.55 -1.33 17.10
N LEU A 202 1.59 -2.10 16.56
CA LEU A 202 1.52 -3.55 16.76
C LEU A 202 2.72 -4.28 16.16
N SER A 203 3.16 -3.86 14.97
CA SER A 203 4.37 -4.44 14.35
C SER A 203 5.63 -4.12 15.15
N PHE A 204 5.76 -2.90 15.66
CA PHE A 204 6.85 -2.52 16.56
C PHE A 204 6.87 -3.38 17.83
N LEU A 205 5.72 -3.54 18.48
CA LEU A 205 5.59 -4.40 19.67
C LEU A 205 5.99 -5.85 19.35
N SER A 206 5.57 -6.36 18.19
CA SER A 206 5.93 -7.70 17.74
C SER A 206 7.44 -7.86 17.56
N LEU A 207 8.14 -6.85 17.00
CA LEU A 207 9.60 -6.85 16.87
C LEU A 207 10.30 -6.85 18.24
N VAL A 208 9.78 -6.10 19.21
CA VAL A 208 10.30 -6.09 20.60
C VAL A 208 10.16 -7.49 21.22
N ILE A 209 8.98 -8.12 21.08
CA ILE A 209 8.73 -9.47 21.58
C ILE A 209 9.70 -10.49 20.95
N LEU A 210 9.97 -10.38 19.65
CA LEU A 210 10.91 -11.25 18.95
C LEU A 210 12.33 -11.10 19.49
N THR A 211 12.74 -9.89 19.84
CA THR A 211 14.06 -9.64 20.46
C THR A 211 14.17 -10.23 21.85
N ILE A 212 13.11 -10.12 22.65
CA ILE A 212 13.05 -10.80 23.98
C ILE A 212 13.18 -12.31 23.82
N LYS A 213 12.69 -12.88 22.72
CA LYS A 213 12.86 -14.30 22.36
C LYS A 213 14.23 -14.62 21.71
N ASN A 214 15.24 -13.77 21.88
CA ASN A 214 16.61 -13.93 21.38
C ASN A 214 16.76 -13.96 19.85
N ILE A 215 15.84 -13.35 19.10
CA ILE A 215 16.05 -13.09 17.68
C ILE A 215 16.88 -11.80 17.55
N LYS A 216 18.06 -11.91 16.95
CA LYS A 216 18.97 -10.77 16.79
C LYS A 216 18.43 -9.85 15.68
N LEU A 217 17.92 -8.68 16.05
CA LEU A 217 17.49 -7.63 15.14
C LEU A 217 18.40 -6.40 15.27
N SER A 218 18.66 -5.71 14.17
CA SER A 218 19.45 -4.48 14.16
C SER A 218 18.68 -3.34 14.85
N LYS A 219 19.39 -2.46 15.55
CA LYS A 219 18.78 -1.25 16.16
C LYS A 219 18.13 -0.34 15.12
N LYS A 220 18.55 -0.39 13.86
CA LYS A 220 18.00 0.41 12.76
C LYS A 220 16.50 0.16 12.55
N ILE A 221 16.00 -1.08 12.71
CA ILE A 221 14.59 -1.38 12.48
C ILE A 221 13.69 -0.67 13.50
N TYR A 222 14.12 -0.64 14.77
CA TYR A 222 13.40 0.08 15.82
C TYR A 222 13.41 1.57 15.59
N PHE A 223 14.60 2.10 15.24
CA PHE A 223 14.74 3.52 14.92
C PHE A 223 13.84 3.94 13.76
N THR A 224 13.80 3.13 12.68
CA THR A 224 12.95 3.40 11.52
C THR A 224 11.46 3.39 11.88
N HIS A 225 11.01 2.42 12.73
CA HIS A 225 9.62 2.36 13.18
C HIS A 225 9.27 3.56 14.08
N ILE A 226 10.13 3.86 15.07
CA ILE A 226 9.90 4.99 15.99
C ILE A 226 9.85 6.29 15.20
N LEU A 227 10.80 6.52 14.30
CA LEU A 227 10.85 7.71 13.47
C LEU A 227 9.58 7.87 12.61
N SER A 228 9.12 6.77 11.99
CA SER A 228 7.90 6.78 11.18
C SER A 228 6.66 7.05 12.02
N ILE A 229 6.53 6.41 13.19
CA ILE A 229 5.40 6.62 14.10
C ILE A 229 5.38 8.07 14.61
N VAL A 230 6.52 8.58 15.07
CA VAL A 230 6.65 9.97 15.56
C VAL A 230 6.31 10.97 14.44
N PHE A 231 6.85 10.75 13.23
CA PHE A 231 6.54 11.60 12.09
C PHE A 231 5.04 11.63 11.79
N ILE A 232 4.36 10.49 11.81
CA ILE A 232 2.92 10.40 11.54
C ILE A 232 2.13 11.10 12.63
N ILE A 233 2.47 10.91 13.92
CA ILE A 233 1.81 11.59 15.04
C ILE A 233 1.97 13.11 14.93
N LEU A 234 3.17 13.59 14.61
CA LEU A 234 3.42 15.02 14.45
C LEU A 234 2.68 15.60 13.23
N LEU A 235 2.58 14.83 12.15
CA LEU A 235 1.87 15.25 10.95
C LEU A 235 0.35 15.30 11.18
N THR A 236 -0.24 14.22 11.74
CA THR A 236 -1.69 14.09 11.91
C THR A 236 -2.25 14.83 13.15
N GLY A 237 -1.40 15.14 14.10
CA GLY A 237 -1.72 15.98 15.28
C GLY A 237 -1.45 17.44 14.98
N PRO A 238 -0.32 18.00 15.49
CA PRO A 238 -0.02 19.42 15.35
C PRO A 238 0.13 19.88 13.90
N GLY A 239 0.58 19.01 12.98
CA GLY A 239 0.68 19.35 11.56
C GLY A 239 -0.68 19.67 10.93
N TYR A 240 -1.70 18.90 11.23
CA TYR A 240 -3.06 19.17 10.74
C TYR A 240 -3.65 20.45 11.39
N ASP A 241 -3.34 20.72 12.65
CA ASP A 241 -3.80 21.96 13.32
C ASP A 241 -3.18 23.20 12.66
N ILE A 242 -1.89 23.17 12.34
CA ILE A 242 -1.19 24.26 11.63
C ILE A 242 -1.76 24.47 10.22
N LEU A 243 -2.12 23.38 9.54
CA LEU A 243 -2.69 23.43 8.19
C LEU A 243 -4.19 23.77 8.16
N GLY A 244 -4.81 24.00 9.33
CA GLY A 244 -6.24 24.33 9.43
C GLY A 244 -7.17 23.18 9.01
N ILE A 245 -6.70 21.93 9.10
CA ILE A 245 -7.48 20.76 8.73
C ILE A 245 -8.52 20.50 9.83
N GLN A 246 -9.79 20.43 9.43
CA GLN A 246 -10.88 20.19 10.37
C GLN A 246 -10.79 18.74 10.88
N LYS A 247 -10.74 18.59 12.20
CA LYS A 247 -10.85 17.27 12.84
C LYS A 247 -12.32 16.89 12.91
N ASP A 248 -12.65 15.69 12.48
CA ASP A 248 -13.98 15.15 12.64
C ASP A 248 -14.39 15.16 14.11
N LYS A 249 -15.42 15.91 14.41
CA LYS A 249 -16.21 15.70 15.61
C LYS A 249 -17.22 14.61 15.28
N VAL A 250 -17.41 13.65 16.18
CA VAL A 250 -18.35 12.52 16.06
C VAL A 250 -19.80 12.97 15.75
N GLU A 251 -20.10 14.26 15.91
CA GLU A 251 -21.39 14.88 15.63
C GLU A 251 -21.78 15.00 14.15
N PHE A 252 -20.81 14.84 13.19
CA PHE A 252 -21.12 14.93 11.77
C PHE A 252 -21.89 13.73 11.22
N LEU A 253 -21.87 12.60 11.89
CA LEU A 253 -22.55 11.36 11.45
C LEU A 253 -24.09 11.46 11.45
N CYS A 254 -24.67 12.41 12.17
CA CYS A 254 -26.14 12.58 12.20
C CYS A 254 -26.69 13.46 11.09
N ASN A 255 -25.90 14.36 10.50
CA ASN A 255 -26.42 15.30 9.50
C ASN A 255 -26.31 14.78 8.04
N GLU A 256 -25.45 13.82 7.74
CA GLU A 256 -25.37 13.25 6.38
C GLU A 256 -26.34 12.10 6.14
N CYS A 257 -26.91 11.48 7.18
CA CYS A 257 -27.94 10.43 7.03
C CYS A 257 -29.32 10.95 6.65
N CYS A 258 -29.52 12.27 6.54
CA CYS A 258 -30.81 12.87 6.21
C CYS A 258 -31.03 13.21 4.72
N TRP A 259 -30.15 12.77 3.84
CA TRP A 259 -30.29 13.01 2.39
C TRP A 259 -30.29 11.68 1.61
N PHE A 260 -31.29 10.83 1.91
CA PHE A 260 -31.76 9.78 1.00
C PHE A 260 -33.28 9.67 1.13
#